data_85d11cb753cea4082fdf98c9035f6845
#
_entry.id   85d11cb753cea4082fdf98c9035f6845
#
_cell.length_a   1.000
_cell.length_b   1.000
_cell.length_c   1.000
_cell.angle_alpha   90.00
_cell.angle_beta   90.00
_cell.angle_gamma   90.00
#
_symmetry.space_group_name_H-M   'P 1'
#
loop_
_entity.id
_entity.type
_entity.pdbx_description
1 polymer ?
#
loop_
_entity_poly.entity_id
_entity_poly.type
_entity_poly.pdbx_seq_one_letter_code
_entity_poly.pdbx_strand_id
1 'polypeptide(L)'
;AANPGAGGGARSAGSGHERVEPLLRVEPAQDDGAYEASAPFAEDSARVAPAFLSPREAPVAGRSASPQAVPGRPDDAPANAGGQAAPLYLLSPMIDYIAAIEVAEPAAAYRIREGQRAALARIGKAVNWIGYNEDSREWDPILEDSDNAYRHIRAGLQLVDRKGPVRDGDLSVFHVALLDLATELMGVAELPLREPALQAAAQLDEFCAGVDIQIGVNVISQGQVFPGTKLRALAESAGMVIDADGRFARCDDEGNVLYVLINQETKGFSSESMRTMTTHGVTFLLDVPRVANGDRVLTQMVELARRFAEALHGALVDDNRRPLSESAIEPIRRQVVQYQTAMAHRQLPAGGPLALRLFS
;
A
#
# COMPACT_ATOMS: atom_id res chain seq x y z
N ALA A 1 10.35 -40.98 -45.29
CA ALA A 1 8.97 -40.99 -45.75
C ALA A 1 8.04 -40.52 -44.64
N ALA A 2 7.30 -39.44 -44.93
CA ALA A 2 6.03 -39.01 -44.36
C ALA A 2 5.95 -38.51 -42.90
N ASN A 3 5.87 -37.19 -42.74
CA ASN A 3 5.02 -36.40 -41.80
C ASN A 3 3.52 -36.55 -42.24
N PRO A 4 2.44 -36.17 -41.51
CA PRO A 4 2.30 -35.21 -40.43
C PRO A 4 1.21 -35.60 -39.40
N GLY A 5 1.10 -34.82 -38.32
CA GLY A 5 -0.06 -34.87 -37.41
C GLY A 5 -0.12 -33.65 -36.51
N ALA A 6 -0.89 -32.65 -36.92
CA ALA A 6 -1.22 -31.48 -36.16
C ALA A 6 -2.21 -31.82 -34.99
N GLY A 7 -1.92 -31.33 -33.78
CA GLY A 7 -2.83 -31.37 -32.64
C GLY A 7 -2.80 -30.02 -31.95
N GLY A 8 -3.85 -29.20 -32.20
CA GLY A 8 -4.03 -27.89 -31.59
C GLY A 8 -4.36 -28.00 -30.11
N GLY A 9 -3.51 -27.43 -29.27
CA GLY A 9 -3.78 -27.19 -27.88
C GLY A 9 -4.28 -25.75 -27.69
N ALA A 10 -5.53 -25.62 -27.33
CA ALA A 10 -6.16 -24.35 -26.99
C ALA A 10 -5.43 -23.72 -25.78
N ARG A 11 -4.83 -22.56 -25.97
CA ARG A 11 -4.30 -21.72 -24.90
C ARG A 11 -5.48 -21.01 -24.26
N SER A 12 -5.78 -21.39 -23.04
CA SER A 12 -6.63 -20.63 -22.13
C SER A 12 -5.94 -19.31 -21.84
N ALA A 13 -6.52 -18.22 -22.32
CA ALA A 13 -6.11 -16.87 -21.99
C ALA A 13 -6.55 -16.59 -20.54
N GLY A 14 -5.61 -16.65 -19.61
CA GLY A 14 -5.75 -16.07 -18.31
C GLY A 14 -5.76 -14.54 -18.46
N SER A 15 -6.89 -13.91 -18.18
CA SER A 15 -6.99 -12.46 -18.06
C SER A 15 -6.28 -12.02 -16.78
N GLY A 16 -4.96 -11.89 -16.82
CA GLY A 16 -4.21 -11.11 -15.88
C GLY A 16 -4.58 -9.65 -16.15
N HIS A 17 -5.31 -9.03 -15.23
CA HIS A 17 -5.41 -7.57 -15.20
C HIS A 17 -4.02 -7.07 -14.83
N GLU A 18 -3.26 -6.70 -15.85
CA GLU A 18 -2.03 -5.93 -15.70
C GLU A 18 -2.45 -4.61 -15.06
N ARG A 19 -2.07 -4.40 -13.79
CA ARG A 19 -2.26 -3.14 -13.10
C ARG A 19 -1.47 -2.10 -13.87
N VAL A 20 -2.15 -1.29 -14.68
CA VAL A 20 -1.55 -0.13 -15.32
C VAL A 20 -1.28 0.87 -14.21
N GLU A 21 -0.02 1.14 -13.93
CA GLU A 21 0.37 2.23 -13.03
C GLU A 21 -0.27 3.52 -13.55
N PRO A 22 -1.04 4.24 -12.74
CA PRO A 22 -1.59 5.51 -13.14
C PRO A 22 -0.47 6.54 -13.18
N LEU A 23 0.15 6.68 -14.34
CA LEU A 23 1.01 7.82 -14.62
C LEU A 23 0.18 9.09 -14.45
N LEU A 24 0.62 9.98 -13.59
CA LEU A 24 0.00 11.29 -13.37
C LEU A 24 -0.13 12.04 -14.71
N ARG A 25 -1.29 11.96 -15.36
CA ARG A 25 -1.64 12.84 -16.45
C ARG A 25 -2.01 14.20 -15.86
N VAL A 26 -1.09 15.13 -15.90
CA VAL A 26 -1.41 16.55 -15.75
C VAL A 26 -2.08 16.98 -17.05
N GLU A 27 -3.39 17.21 -17.02
CA GLU A 27 -4.06 17.86 -18.14
C GLU A 27 -3.50 19.27 -18.30
N PRO A 28 -3.12 19.70 -19.52
CA PRO A 28 -2.63 21.04 -19.74
C PRO A 28 -3.77 22.04 -19.49
N ALA A 29 -3.51 23.06 -18.67
CA ALA A 29 -4.35 24.23 -18.57
C ALA A 29 -4.50 24.82 -19.97
N GLN A 30 -5.74 24.97 -20.45
CA GLN A 30 -6.05 25.66 -21.70
C GLN A 30 -5.64 27.12 -21.54
N ASP A 31 -4.71 27.53 -22.36
CA ASP A 31 -4.27 28.91 -22.52
C ASP A 31 -5.19 29.55 -23.57
N ASP A 32 -6.27 30.17 -23.11
CA ASP A 32 -7.14 30.99 -23.99
C ASP A 32 -6.57 32.42 -24.02
N GLY A 33 -5.68 32.65 -24.96
CA GLY A 33 -5.15 33.96 -25.31
C GLY A 33 -5.29 34.26 -26.78
N ALA A 34 -6.42 34.80 -27.21
CA ALA A 34 -6.49 35.59 -28.44
C ALA A 34 -7.56 36.71 -28.30
N TYR A 35 -7.06 37.92 -28.18
CA TYR A 35 -7.81 39.16 -28.37
C TYR A 35 -8.35 39.24 -29.78
N GLU A 36 -9.66 39.60 -29.97
CA GLU A 36 -10.07 40.63 -30.89
C GLU A 36 -11.47 41.21 -30.56
N ALA A 37 -11.52 42.51 -30.65
CA ALA A 37 -12.64 43.39 -30.27
C ALA A 37 -13.76 43.38 -31.31
N SER A 38 -15.01 43.54 -30.87
CA SER A 38 -15.99 44.50 -31.32
C SER A 38 -17.37 44.23 -30.74
N ALA A 39 -17.93 45.22 -30.06
CA ALA A 39 -19.31 45.35 -29.62
C ALA A 39 -20.20 45.89 -30.79
N PRO A 40 -21.54 46.17 -30.62
CA PRO A 40 -22.47 46.07 -29.49
C PRO A 40 -23.94 45.66 -29.82
N PHE A 41 -24.85 45.77 -28.81
CA PHE A 41 -26.33 45.81 -28.78
C PHE A 41 -27.05 44.44 -28.78
N ALA A 42 -28.11 44.16 -28.02
CA ALA A 42 -29.04 44.92 -27.18
C ALA A 42 -29.77 43.97 -26.19
N GLU A 43 -30.23 44.55 -25.12
CA GLU A 43 -31.26 44.18 -24.14
C GLU A 43 -32.26 43.06 -24.48
N ASP A 44 -32.59 42.16 -23.56
CA ASP A 44 -33.90 42.22 -22.88
C ASP A 44 -33.97 41.33 -21.62
N SER A 45 -34.76 41.82 -20.70
CA SER A 45 -35.00 41.43 -19.33
C SER A 45 -35.80 40.13 -19.19
N ALA A 46 -35.50 39.31 -18.16
CA ALA A 46 -36.51 38.73 -17.27
C ALA A 46 -35.92 38.13 -16.00
N ARG A 47 -36.14 38.81 -14.89
CA ARG A 47 -35.96 38.33 -13.51
C ARG A 47 -36.91 37.17 -13.21
N VAL A 48 -36.43 36.08 -12.59
CA VAL A 48 -37.24 35.29 -11.65
C VAL A 48 -36.33 34.89 -10.50
N ALA A 49 -36.64 35.39 -9.32
CA ALA A 49 -36.00 35.07 -8.06
C ALA A 49 -36.56 33.74 -7.50
N PRO A 50 -35.78 33.01 -6.69
CA PRO A 50 -36.25 31.78 -6.05
C PRO A 50 -37.06 32.09 -4.81
N ALA A 51 -38.22 31.42 -4.70
CA ALA A 51 -39.11 31.47 -3.55
C ALA A 51 -38.59 30.57 -2.41
N PHE A 52 -38.42 31.20 -1.26
CA PHE A 52 -38.32 30.53 0.04
C PHE A 52 -39.66 29.89 0.41
N LEU A 53 -39.67 28.61 0.82
CA LEU A 53 -40.78 28.02 1.56
C LEU A 53 -40.27 27.53 2.90
N SER A 54 -40.73 28.22 3.94
CA SER A 54 -40.59 27.86 5.36
C SER A 54 -41.59 26.76 5.75
N PRO A 55 -41.38 26.09 6.92
CA PRO A 55 -42.00 24.85 7.28
C PRO A 55 -43.43 25.01 7.81
N ARG A 56 -44.25 24.00 7.58
CA ARG A 56 -45.62 23.95 8.09
C ARG A 56 -45.69 22.88 9.22
N GLU A 57 -46.13 23.38 10.35
CA GLU A 57 -46.38 22.60 11.57
C GLU A 57 -47.58 21.62 11.43
N ALA A 58 -47.55 20.68 12.36
CA ALA A 58 -48.26 19.48 12.69
C ALA A 58 -49.81 19.44 12.53
N PRO A 59 -50.43 18.24 12.69
CA PRO A 59 -51.01 17.93 13.99
C PRO A 59 -50.77 16.51 14.52
N VAL A 60 -50.77 16.47 15.88
CA VAL A 60 -50.68 15.33 16.75
C VAL A 60 -51.99 14.53 16.76
N ALA A 61 -51.97 13.21 16.66
CA ALA A 61 -52.80 12.28 17.43
C ALA A 61 -52.48 10.81 17.12
N GLY A 62 -52.43 9.99 18.16
CA GLY A 62 -52.59 8.54 18.06
C GLY A 62 -51.49 7.68 18.69
N ARG A 63 -51.60 7.45 20.02
CA ARG A 63 -50.88 6.41 20.74
C ARG A 63 -51.24 5.03 20.20
N SER A 64 -50.25 4.25 19.82
CA SER A 64 -50.33 2.77 19.88
C SER A 64 -48.95 2.25 20.24
N ALA A 65 -48.89 1.54 21.34
CA ALA A 65 -47.72 0.88 21.86
C ALA A 65 -47.28 -0.24 20.93
N SER A 66 -46.03 -0.20 20.52
CA SER A 66 -45.32 -1.32 19.90
C SER A 66 -44.06 -1.64 20.68
N PRO A 67 -43.65 -2.91 20.76
CA PRO A 67 -42.65 -3.37 21.71
C PRO A 67 -41.28 -2.77 21.38
N GLN A 68 -40.61 -2.32 22.41
CA GLN A 68 -39.23 -1.83 22.38
C GLN A 68 -38.34 -2.95 21.84
N ALA A 69 -37.79 -2.76 20.64
CA ALA A 69 -36.61 -3.45 20.22
C ALA A 69 -35.46 -2.94 21.11
N VAL A 70 -34.94 -3.80 21.93
CA VAL A 70 -33.70 -3.59 22.69
C VAL A 70 -32.59 -3.36 21.67
N PRO A 71 -31.82 -2.26 21.70
CA PRO A 71 -30.66 -2.14 20.87
C PRO A 71 -29.67 -3.21 21.32
N GLY A 72 -29.39 -4.17 20.40
CA GLY A 72 -28.33 -5.15 20.58
C GLY A 72 -27.04 -4.41 20.93
N ARG A 73 -26.48 -4.75 22.07
CA ARG A 73 -25.11 -4.37 22.44
C ARG A 73 -24.15 -4.82 21.35
N PRO A 74 -23.18 -4.02 20.95
CA PRO A 74 -22.09 -4.45 20.09
C PRO A 74 -21.00 -5.19 20.91
N ASP A 75 -21.39 -6.21 21.69
CA ASP A 75 -20.51 -6.95 22.60
C ASP A 75 -20.53 -8.47 22.34
N ASP A 76 -20.80 -8.91 21.10
CA ASP A 76 -20.55 -10.30 20.71
C ASP A 76 -19.28 -10.41 19.84
N ALA A 77 -18.21 -9.73 20.25
CA ALA A 77 -16.87 -10.18 19.91
C ALA A 77 -16.56 -11.39 20.82
N PRO A 78 -16.06 -12.52 20.28
CA PRO A 78 -15.74 -13.69 21.10
C PRO A 78 -14.80 -13.29 22.23
N ALA A 79 -15.18 -13.63 23.46
CA ALA A 79 -14.44 -13.32 24.67
C ALA A 79 -12.98 -13.81 24.52
N ASN A 80 -12.05 -12.88 24.53
CA ASN A 80 -10.63 -13.15 24.53
C ASN A 80 -10.26 -14.04 25.74
N ALA A 81 -10.00 -15.31 25.52
CA ALA A 81 -9.51 -16.21 26.56
C ALA A 81 -8.12 -15.82 27.10
N GLY A 82 -7.40 -14.94 26.42
CA GLY A 82 -6.11 -14.38 26.86
C GLY A 82 -6.18 -12.98 27.48
N GLY A 83 -7.34 -12.49 27.92
CA GLY A 83 -7.48 -11.28 28.74
C GLY A 83 -7.04 -9.93 28.14
N GLN A 84 -6.30 -9.89 27.06
CA GLN A 84 -5.81 -8.65 26.43
C GLN A 84 -5.94 -8.74 24.90
N ALA A 85 -6.48 -7.69 24.28
CA ALA A 85 -6.59 -7.61 22.81
C ALA A 85 -5.19 -7.60 22.18
N ALA A 86 -5.03 -8.32 21.07
CA ALA A 86 -3.78 -8.29 20.31
C ALA A 86 -3.51 -6.88 19.77
N PRO A 87 -2.25 -6.40 19.83
CA PRO A 87 -1.88 -5.09 19.29
C PRO A 87 -2.14 -5.00 17.79
N LEU A 88 -2.81 -3.93 17.34
CA LEU A 88 -3.19 -3.73 15.94
C LEU A 88 -2.00 -3.66 14.97
N TYR A 89 -0.82 -3.31 15.46
CA TYR A 89 0.40 -3.28 14.64
C TYR A 89 0.94 -4.68 14.35
N LEU A 90 0.62 -5.67 15.18
CA LEU A 90 0.99 -7.08 14.97
C LEU A 90 -0.05 -7.77 14.08
N LEU A 91 -1.33 -7.72 14.46
CA LEU A 91 -2.46 -8.22 13.68
C LEU A 91 -3.62 -7.23 13.75
N SER A 92 -4.18 -6.89 12.60
CA SER A 92 -5.30 -5.95 12.51
C SER A 92 -6.44 -6.55 11.68
N PRO A 93 -7.68 -6.59 12.23
CA PRO A 93 -8.83 -7.06 11.48
C PRO A 93 -9.16 -6.19 10.26
N MET A 94 -8.52 -5.02 10.14
CA MET A 94 -8.66 -4.15 8.97
C MET A 94 -7.93 -4.70 7.74
N ILE A 95 -6.83 -5.44 7.94
CA ILE A 95 -5.95 -5.91 6.86
C ILE A 95 -5.65 -7.40 6.93
N ASP A 96 -6.06 -8.08 8.01
CA ASP A 96 -5.79 -9.50 8.24
C ASP A 96 -7.09 -10.29 8.45
N TYR A 97 -7.16 -11.48 7.88
CA TYR A 97 -8.08 -12.54 8.28
C TYR A 97 -7.47 -13.27 9.47
N ILE A 98 -8.02 -13.03 10.67
CA ILE A 98 -7.42 -13.49 11.92
C ILE A 98 -8.14 -14.73 12.43
N ALA A 99 -7.40 -15.84 12.55
CA ALA A 99 -7.84 -17.07 13.19
C ALA A 99 -7.23 -17.21 14.59
N ALA A 100 -7.96 -17.86 15.48
CA ALA A 100 -7.52 -18.17 16.83
C ALA A 100 -7.27 -19.66 16.99
N ILE A 101 -6.20 -20.03 17.71
CA ILE A 101 -5.95 -21.42 18.13
C ILE A 101 -5.68 -21.40 19.63
N GLU A 102 -6.42 -22.23 20.36
CA GLU A 102 -6.29 -22.41 21.80
C GLU A 102 -5.84 -23.85 22.05
N VAL A 103 -4.74 -24.03 22.79
CA VAL A 103 -4.18 -25.37 23.07
C VAL A 103 -4.16 -25.64 24.57
N ALA A 104 -4.35 -26.92 24.94
CA ALA A 104 -4.40 -27.33 26.35
C ALA A 104 -3.03 -27.17 27.05
N GLU A 105 -1.95 -27.50 26.34
CA GLU A 105 -0.57 -27.36 26.82
C GLU A 105 0.20 -26.38 25.91
N PRO A 106 1.12 -25.56 26.47
CA PRO A 106 1.89 -24.63 25.67
C PRO A 106 2.65 -25.33 24.55
N ALA A 107 2.46 -24.86 23.33
CA ALA A 107 3.15 -25.35 22.14
C ALA A 107 4.39 -24.50 21.86
N ALA A 108 5.54 -25.14 21.64
CA ALA A 108 6.78 -24.46 21.31
C ALA A 108 6.67 -23.72 19.96
N ALA A 109 7.28 -22.54 19.85
CA ALA A 109 7.24 -21.68 18.66
C ALA A 109 7.60 -22.43 17.36
N TYR A 110 8.64 -23.25 17.38
CA TYR A 110 9.08 -24.02 16.21
C TYR A 110 8.00 -25.01 15.73
N ARG A 111 7.24 -25.66 16.64
CA ARG A 111 6.15 -26.59 16.26
C ARG A 111 5.00 -25.84 15.57
N ILE A 112 4.68 -24.65 16.07
CA ILE A 112 3.63 -23.81 15.49
C ILE A 112 4.00 -23.39 14.07
N ARG A 113 5.27 -23.05 13.84
CA ARG A 113 5.75 -22.51 12.57
C ARG A 113 6.09 -23.57 11.53
N GLU A 114 6.70 -24.66 11.92
CA GLU A 114 7.25 -25.67 11.01
C GLU A 114 6.17 -26.56 10.42
N GLY A 115 5.21 -27.01 11.24
CA GLY A 115 4.17 -27.96 10.82
C GLY A 115 3.34 -27.49 9.63
N GLN A 116 3.19 -26.17 9.42
CA GLN A 116 2.35 -25.61 8.37
C GLN A 116 3.14 -24.88 7.27
N ARG A 117 4.47 -24.80 7.38
CA ARG A 117 5.32 -24.08 6.43
C ARG A 117 5.07 -24.48 4.97
N ALA A 118 5.05 -25.79 4.70
CA ALA A 118 4.89 -26.32 3.34
C ALA A 118 3.49 -26.04 2.74
N ALA A 119 2.44 -26.09 3.57
CA ALA A 119 1.08 -25.78 3.15
C ALA A 119 0.92 -24.28 2.88
N LEU A 120 1.35 -23.44 3.81
CA LEU A 120 1.22 -21.98 3.74
C LEU A 120 2.14 -21.35 2.69
N ALA A 121 3.26 -21.99 2.31
CA ALA A 121 4.12 -21.53 1.23
C ALA A 121 3.41 -21.47 -0.15
N ARG A 122 2.26 -22.12 -0.30
CA ARG A 122 1.44 -22.08 -1.52
C ARG A 122 0.56 -20.83 -1.58
N ILE A 123 0.39 -20.15 -0.45
CA ILE A 123 -0.39 -18.92 -0.35
C ILE A 123 0.50 -17.75 -0.78
N GLY A 124 0.04 -16.96 -1.74
CA GLY A 124 0.77 -15.78 -2.22
C GLY A 124 0.72 -14.57 -1.29
N LYS A 125 0.20 -14.72 -0.07
CA LYS A 125 0.01 -13.67 0.93
C LYS A 125 0.81 -13.95 2.19
N ALA A 126 1.19 -12.88 2.90
CA ALA A 126 1.88 -13.01 4.18
C ALA A 126 0.96 -13.61 5.25
N VAL A 127 1.51 -14.53 6.04
CA VAL A 127 0.87 -15.07 7.23
C VAL A 127 1.69 -14.67 8.46
N ASN A 128 1.08 -13.90 9.35
CA ASN A 128 1.69 -13.43 10.58
C ASN A 128 1.18 -14.23 11.77
N TRP A 129 2.09 -14.65 12.63
CA TRP A 129 1.79 -15.44 13.79
C TRP A 129 2.15 -14.69 15.05
N ILE A 130 1.23 -14.64 16.00
CA ILE A 130 1.47 -14.10 17.35
C ILE A 130 0.99 -15.08 18.41
N GLY A 131 1.68 -15.10 19.54
CA GLY A 131 1.34 -15.89 20.70
C GLY A 131 1.27 -15.01 21.95
N TYR A 132 0.35 -15.33 22.85
CA TYR A 132 0.29 -14.66 24.13
C TYR A 132 1.32 -15.28 25.06
N ASN A 133 2.27 -14.48 25.49
CA ASN A 133 3.31 -14.86 26.43
C ASN A 133 2.78 -14.65 27.86
N GLU A 134 2.62 -15.75 28.61
CA GLU A 134 2.06 -15.73 29.95
C GLU A 134 3.00 -15.05 30.96
N ASP A 135 4.32 -15.08 30.72
CA ASP A 135 5.34 -14.50 31.60
C ASP A 135 5.37 -12.97 31.50
N SER A 136 5.43 -12.44 30.27
CA SER A 136 5.41 -11.00 30.02
C SER A 136 4.00 -10.41 30.04
N ARG A 137 2.96 -11.25 29.86
CA ARG A 137 1.55 -10.87 29.67
C ARG A 137 1.32 -10.00 28.44
N GLU A 138 2.08 -10.24 27.39
CA GLU A 138 2.01 -9.52 26.14
C GLU A 138 1.87 -10.47 24.95
N TRP A 139 1.40 -9.95 23.83
CA TRP A 139 1.39 -10.68 22.56
C TRP A 139 2.73 -10.49 21.86
N ASP A 140 3.43 -11.57 21.58
CA ASP A 140 4.71 -11.59 20.88
C ASP A 140 4.57 -12.20 19.49
N PRO A 141 5.34 -11.74 18.49
CA PRO A 141 5.50 -12.45 17.23
C PRO A 141 6.10 -13.85 17.49
N ILE A 142 5.48 -14.88 16.92
CA ILE A 142 6.03 -16.25 16.99
C ILE A 142 7.12 -16.37 15.92
N LEU A 143 8.38 -16.28 16.35
CA LEU A 143 9.56 -16.47 15.51
C LEU A 143 10.00 -17.94 15.57
N GLU A 144 10.63 -18.43 14.49
CA GLU A 144 11.04 -19.85 14.38
C GLU A 144 12.15 -20.21 15.36
N ASP A 145 13.01 -19.25 15.67
CA ASP A 145 14.17 -19.37 16.57
C ASP A 145 13.85 -19.00 18.03
N SER A 146 12.56 -18.75 18.34
CA SER A 146 12.13 -18.44 19.70
C SER A 146 12.02 -19.72 20.55
N ASP A 147 12.57 -19.68 21.76
CA ASP A 147 12.41 -20.74 22.78
C ASP A 147 11.05 -20.68 23.51
N ASN A 148 10.23 -19.68 23.22
CA ASN A 148 8.93 -19.48 23.87
C ASN A 148 7.92 -20.56 23.46
N ALA A 149 6.95 -20.80 24.34
CA ALA A 149 5.81 -21.67 24.11
C ALA A 149 4.52 -20.91 24.42
N TYR A 150 3.44 -21.18 23.66
CA TYR A 150 2.21 -20.41 23.68
C TYR A 150 0.99 -21.31 23.78
N ARG A 151 0.00 -20.90 24.59
CA ARG A 151 -1.34 -21.53 24.66
C ARG A 151 -2.34 -20.83 23.78
N HIS A 152 -2.26 -19.51 23.71
CA HIS A 152 -3.14 -18.66 22.93
C HIS A 152 -2.38 -18.18 21.70
N ILE A 153 -2.80 -18.64 20.53
CA ILE A 153 -2.12 -18.37 19.27
C ILE A 153 -3.10 -17.63 18.36
N ARG A 154 -2.63 -16.65 17.61
CA ARG A 154 -3.38 -16.00 16.54
C ARG A 154 -2.56 -16.06 15.26
N ALA A 155 -3.23 -16.44 14.18
CA ALA A 155 -2.67 -16.43 12.84
C ALA A 155 -3.44 -15.46 11.97
N GLY A 156 -2.77 -14.48 11.39
CA GLY A 156 -3.37 -13.51 10.48
C GLY A 156 -2.90 -13.70 9.05
N LEU A 157 -3.81 -14.02 8.15
CA LEU A 157 -3.56 -14.02 6.71
C LEU A 157 -3.85 -12.63 6.17
N GLN A 158 -2.85 -11.99 5.57
CA GLN A 158 -3.01 -10.65 5.01
C GLN A 158 -4.02 -10.67 3.85
N LEU A 159 -5.00 -9.76 3.91
CA LEU A 159 -6.11 -9.71 2.95
C LEU A 159 -5.70 -9.12 1.60
N VAL A 160 -4.80 -8.13 1.58
CA VAL A 160 -4.41 -7.38 0.38
C VAL A 160 -2.93 -7.04 0.42
N ASP A 161 -2.28 -7.11 -0.73
CA ASP A 161 -0.97 -6.54 -1.03
C ASP A 161 -0.97 -5.99 -2.46
N ARG A 162 0.17 -5.48 -2.97
CA ARG A 162 0.28 -4.97 -4.35
C ARG A 162 -0.03 -6.01 -5.45
N LYS A 163 -0.07 -7.30 -5.12
CA LYS A 163 -0.46 -8.37 -6.06
C LYS A 163 -1.97 -8.58 -6.13
N GLY A 164 -2.75 -7.83 -5.33
CA GLY A 164 -4.20 -7.87 -5.29
C GLY A 164 -4.78 -8.48 -4.00
N PRO A 165 -6.07 -8.79 -3.96
CA PRO A 165 -6.74 -9.34 -2.79
C PRO A 165 -6.47 -10.84 -2.61
N VAL A 166 -6.68 -11.34 -1.38
CA VAL A 166 -6.70 -12.77 -1.07
C VAL A 166 -7.83 -13.46 -1.84
N ARG A 167 -7.60 -14.69 -2.27
CA ARG A 167 -8.58 -15.51 -3.00
C ARG A 167 -9.20 -16.56 -2.11
N ASP A 168 -10.38 -17.05 -2.48
CA ASP A 168 -11.07 -18.14 -1.75
C ASP A 168 -10.21 -19.41 -1.64
N GLY A 169 -9.41 -19.73 -2.67
CA GLY A 169 -8.44 -20.81 -2.65
C GLY A 169 -7.36 -20.63 -1.57
N ASP A 170 -6.86 -19.41 -1.39
CA ASP A 170 -5.86 -19.09 -0.36
C ASP A 170 -6.45 -19.26 1.05
N LEU A 171 -7.68 -18.76 1.27
CA LEU A 171 -8.41 -18.97 2.52
C LEU A 171 -8.70 -20.44 2.79
N SER A 172 -9.01 -21.23 1.75
CA SER A 172 -9.24 -22.67 1.90
C SER A 172 -7.99 -23.40 2.35
N VAL A 173 -6.83 -23.09 1.74
CA VAL A 173 -5.53 -23.65 2.17
C VAL A 173 -5.20 -23.24 3.59
N PHE A 174 -5.42 -21.97 3.94
CA PHE A 174 -5.19 -21.43 5.27
C PHE A 174 -6.06 -22.13 6.32
N HIS A 175 -7.37 -22.33 6.04
CA HIS A 175 -8.29 -23.05 6.93
C HIS A 175 -7.81 -24.49 7.22
N VAL A 176 -7.52 -25.25 6.15
CA VAL A 176 -7.05 -26.62 6.31
C VAL A 176 -5.77 -26.68 7.15
N ALA A 177 -4.80 -25.80 6.81
CA ALA A 177 -3.54 -25.75 7.53
C ALA A 177 -3.72 -25.45 9.03
N LEU A 178 -4.63 -24.57 9.40
CA LEU A 178 -4.87 -24.22 10.81
C LEU A 178 -5.65 -25.30 11.56
N LEU A 179 -6.60 -25.99 10.92
CA LEU A 179 -7.31 -27.11 11.50
C LEU A 179 -6.37 -28.31 11.74
N ASP A 180 -5.49 -28.57 10.79
CA ASP A 180 -4.47 -29.62 10.92
C ASP A 180 -3.50 -29.30 12.09
N LEU A 181 -3.03 -28.04 12.17
CA LEU A 181 -2.17 -27.59 13.26
C LEU A 181 -2.88 -27.69 14.62
N ALA A 182 -4.13 -27.24 14.72
CA ALA A 182 -4.90 -27.36 15.96
C ALA A 182 -5.06 -28.82 16.39
N THR A 183 -5.30 -29.73 15.44
CA THR A 183 -5.39 -31.16 15.69
C THR A 183 -4.06 -31.74 16.18
N GLU A 184 -2.95 -31.37 15.55
CA GLU A 184 -1.59 -31.77 15.93
C GLU A 184 -1.22 -31.30 17.35
N LEU A 185 -1.64 -30.11 17.70
CA LEU A 185 -1.38 -29.50 19.00
C LEU A 185 -2.43 -29.84 20.06
N MET A 186 -3.39 -30.73 19.76
CA MET A 186 -4.53 -31.08 20.62
C MET A 186 -5.30 -29.84 21.11
N GLY A 187 -5.50 -28.88 20.22
CA GLY A 187 -6.16 -27.62 20.45
C GLY A 187 -7.45 -27.46 19.65
N VAL A 188 -8.04 -26.28 19.76
CA VAL A 188 -9.24 -25.87 19.02
C VAL A 188 -8.90 -24.64 18.19
N ALA A 189 -9.25 -24.67 16.90
CA ALA A 189 -9.14 -23.51 16.02
C ALA A 189 -10.50 -22.84 15.85
N GLU A 190 -10.56 -21.54 16.01
CA GLU A 190 -11.68 -20.67 15.67
C GLU A 190 -11.33 -19.85 14.43
N LEU A 191 -12.12 -20.07 13.39
CA LEU A 191 -11.90 -19.49 12.07
C LEU A 191 -13.11 -18.61 11.72
N PRO A 192 -12.92 -17.32 11.38
CA PRO A 192 -14.04 -16.47 10.93
C PRO A 192 -14.65 -16.97 9.62
N LEU A 193 -15.83 -16.44 9.29
CA LEU A 193 -16.47 -16.74 8.01
C LEU A 193 -15.65 -16.18 6.84
N ARG A 194 -15.50 -16.97 5.76
CA ARG A 194 -14.69 -16.59 4.60
C ARG A 194 -15.34 -15.51 3.73
N GLU A 195 -16.65 -15.60 3.52
CA GLU A 195 -17.35 -14.67 2.63
C GLU A 195 -17.21 -13.19 3.04
N PRO A 196 -17.43 -12.81 4.32
CA PRO A 196 -17.17 -11.43 4.76
C PRO A 196 -15.72 -10.99 4.56
N ALA A 197 -14.75 -11.91 4.75
CA ALA A 197 -13.34 -11.61 4.56
C ALA A 197 -12.99 -11.34 3.08
N LEU A 198 -13.56 -12.12 2.15
CA LEU A 198 -13.38 -11.88 0.71
C LEU A 198 -13.98 -10.55 0.28
N GLN A 199 -15.15 -10.18 0.80
CA GLN A 199 -15.77 -8.88 0.54
C GLN A 199 -14.93 -7.74 1.12
N ALA A 200 -14.42 -7.87 2.34
CA ALA A 200 -13.53 -6.89 2.95
C ALA A 200 -12.22 -6.75 2.16
N ALA A 201 -11.64 -7.86 1.68
CA ALA A 201 -10.44 -7.86 0.86
C ALA A 201 -10.66 -7.12 -0.46
N ALA A 202 -11.80 -7.34 -1.14
CA ALA A 202 -12.13 -6.65 -2.39
C ALA A 202 -12.28 -5.13 -2.18
N GLN A 203 -12.98 -4.70 -1.13
CA GLN A 203 -13.14 -3.28 -0.79
C GLN A 203 -11.82 -2.61 -0.39
N LEU A 204 -10.97 -3.35 0.33
CA LEU A 204 -9.64 -2.85 0.72
C LEU A 204 -8.72 -2.74 -0.50
N ASP A 205 -8.77 -3.70 -1.42
CA ASP A 205 -7.97 -3.68 -2.66
C ASP A 205 -8.37 -2.50 -3.56
N GLU A 206 -9.65 -2.24 -3.73
CA GLU A 206 -10.15 -1.07 -4.46
C GLU A 206 -9.64 0.24 -3.84
N PHE A 207 -9.68 0.35 -2.53
CA PHE A 207 -9.13 1.51 -1.83
C PHE A 207 -7.62 1.63 -2.04
N CYS A 208 -6.86 0.55 -1.85
CA CYS A 208 -5.42 0.55 -2.05
C CYS A 208 -5.04 0.97 -3.47
N ALA A 209 -5.76 0.46 -4.48
CA ALA A 209 -5.55 0.85 -5.87
C ALA A 209 -5.76 2.36 -6.11
N GLY A 210 -6.68 2.98 -5.37
CA GLY A 210 -6.95 4.42 -5.46
C GLY A 210 -5.89 5.33 -4.82
N VAL A 211 -5.04 4.80 -3.94
CA VAL A 211 -4.02 5.56 -3.21
C VAL A 211 -2.59 5.06 -3.44
N ASP A 212 -2.39 3.97 -4.19
CA ASP A 212 -1.07 3.40 -4.52
C ASP A 212 -0.40 4.22 -5.62
N ILE A 213 0.17 5.34 -5.23
CA ILE A 213 0.78 6.32 -6.14
C ILE A 213 2.28 6.39 -5.89
N GLN A 214 3.04 6.35 -6.97
CA GLN A 214 4.47 6.65 -6.98
C GLN A 214 4.73 7.92 -7.78
N ILE A 215 5.66 8.75 -7.30
CA ILE A 215 6.04 10.01 -7.94
C ILE A 215 7.49 9.91 -8.39
N GLY A 216 7.70 9.99 -9.70
CA GLY A 216 9.01 10.03 -10.34
C GLY A 216 9.46 11.46 -10.64
N VAL A 217 10.71 11.77 -10.33
CA VAL A 217 11.37 13.02 -10.73
C VAL A 217 12.65 12.66 -11.46
N ASN A 218 12.74 13.03 -12.73
CA ASN A 218 13.80 12.59 -13.62
C ASN A 218 14.90 13.64 -13.77
N VAL A 219 16.14 13.19 -13.69
CA VAL A 219 17.32 14.00 -14.07
C VAL A 219 17.93 13.35 -15.30
N ILE A 220 17.85 14.02 -16.43
CA ILE A 220 18.32 13.52 -17.73
C ILE A 220 19.53 14.30 -18.23
N SER A 221 20.39 13.62 -18.97
CA SER A 221 21.58 14.24 -19.57
C SER A 221 21.22 15.17 -20.73
N GLN A 222 22.02 16.22 -20.90
CA GLN A 222 21.94 17.17 -22.00
C GLN A 222 23.15 17.03 -22.92
N GLY A 223 23.30 15.82 -23.50
CA GLY A 223 24.38 15.54 -24.44
C GLY A 223 25.62 14.86 -23.85
N GLN A 224 25.85 14.91 -22.55
CA GLN A 224 26.93 14.19 -21.86
C GLN A 224 26.38 13.18 -20.87
N VAL A 225 26.91 11.96 -20.89
CA VAL A 225 26.53 10.91 -19.94
C VAL A 225 26.94 11.27 -18.50
N PHE A 226 26.21 10.78 -17.54
CA PHE A 226 26.54 10.92 -16.11
C PHE A 226 27.50 9.81 -15.70
N PRO A 227 28.72 10.15 -15.24
CA PRO A 227 29.66 9.14 -14.72
C PRO A 227 29.15 8.56 -13.39
N GLY A 228 29.20 7.23 -13.26
CA GLY A 228 28.80 6.54 -12.04
C GLY A 228 29.53 7.02 -10.79
N THR A 229 30.81 7.31 -10.90
CA THR A 229 31.62 7.85 -9.78
C THR A 229 31.08 9.19 -9.26
N LYS A 230 30.60 10.05 -10.16
CA LYS A 230 30.03 11.35 -9.77
C LYS A 230 28.62 11.18 -9.15
N LEU A 231 27.79 10.31 -9.74
CA LEU A 231 26.49 9.93 -9.17
C LEU A 231 26.64 9.36 -7.76
N ARG A 232 27.60 8.46 -7.56
CA ARG A 232 27.89 7.86 -6.27
C ARG A 232 28.29 8.93 -5.24
N ALA A 233 29.23 9.81 -5.58
CA ALA A 233 29.68 10.87 -4.68
C ALA A 233 28.51 11.79 -4.27
N LEU A 234 27.63 12.15 -5.21
CA LEU A 234 26.43 12.97 -4.92
C LEU A 234 25.45 12.23 -4.01
N ALA A 235 25.16 10.95 -4.28
CA ALA A 235 24.24 10.16 -3.49
C ALA A 235 24.77 9.94 -2.06
N GLU A 236 26.04 9.52 -1.91
CA GLU A 236 26.66 9.32 -0.61
C GLU A 236 26.76 10.64 0.20
N SER A 237 27.06 11.77 -0.45
CA SER A 237 27.07 13.07 0.22
C SER A 237 25.68 13.53 0.70
N ALA A 238 24.62 13.02 0.05
CA ALA A 238 23.23 13.23 0.46
C ALA A 238 22.75 12.21 1.51
N GLY A 239 23.63 11.33 2.00
CA GLY A 239 23.30 10.30 2.98
C GLY A 239 22.46 9.16 2.40
N MET A 240 22.55 8.88 1.09
CA MET A 240 21.93 7.74 0.47
C MET A 240 22.87 6.53 0.48
N VAL A 241 22.31 5.34 0.61
CA VAL A 241 23.03 4.06 0.58
C VAL A 241 22.48 3.15 -0.51
N ILE A 242 23.33 2.31 -1.10
CA ILE A 242 22.90 1.33 -2.09
C ILE A 242 22.19 0.19 -1.36
N ASP A 243 20.95 -0.12 -1.78
CA ASP A 243 20.16 -1.25 -1.27
C ASP A 243 20.46 -2.54 -2.06
N ALA A 244 19.84 -3.65 -1.62
CA ALA A 244 19.99 -4.96 -2.25
C ALA A 244 19.46 -5.02 -3.69
N ASP A 245 18.53 -4.14 -4.05
CA ASP A 245 17.94 -4.04 -5.39
C ASP A 245 18.75 -3.17 -6.35
N GLY A 246 19.89 -2.65 -5.90
CA GLY A 246 20.75 -1.79 -6.70
C GLY A 246 20.19 -0.39 -6.89
N ARG A 247 19.51 0.15 -5.89
CA ARG A 247 19.01 1.52 -5.84
C ARG A 247 19.74 2.29 -4.74
N PHE A 248 19.88 3.59 -4.85
CA PHE A 248 20.26 4.40 -3.71
C PHE A 248 19.02 4.77 -2.91
N ALA A 249 18.95 4.35 -1.66
CA ALA A 249 17.88 4.67 -0.74
C ALA A 249 18.26 5.81 0.20
N ARG A 250 17.36 6.79 0.35
CA ARG A 250 17.42 7.79 1.41
C ARG A 250 16.49 7.32 2.53
N CYS A 251 17.02 7.13 3.73
CA CYS A 251 16.23 6.70 4.89
C CYS A 251 16.12 7.85 5.92
N ASP A 252 15.13 7.73 6.80
CA ASP A 252 15.04 8.52 8.04
C ASP A 252 15.96 7.94 9.13
N ASP A 253 15.90 8.53 10.33
CA ASP A 253 16.73 8.10 11.47
C ASP A 253 16.30 6.74 12.03
N GLU A 254 15.06 6.32 11.77
CA GLU A 254 14.50 5.01 12.14
C GLU A 254 14.80 3.92 11.09
N GLY A 255 15.40 4.28 9.96
CA GLY A 255 15.74 3.36 8.87
C GLY A 255 14.62 3.14 7.83
N ASN A 256 13.51 3.87 7.91
CA ASN A 256 12.45 3.78 6.89
C ASN A 256 12.89 4.51 5.61
N VAL A 257 12.62 3.89 4.46
CA VAL A 257 12.95 4.47 3.16
C VAL A 257 12.02 5.63 2.86
N LEU A 258 12.57 6.84 2.65
CA LEU A 258 11.84 8.04 2.27
C LEU A 258 11.65 8.14 0.75
N TYR A 259 12.70 7.89 -0.02
CA TYR A 259 12.68 7.83 -1.48
C TYR A 259 13.92 7.10 -1.98
N VAL A 260 13.88 6.65 -3.22
CA VAL A 260 15.00 5.97 -3.85
C VAL A 260 15.45 6.71 -5.11
N LEU A 261 16.72 6.51 -5.48
CA LEU A 261 17.27 6.93 -6.76
C LEU A 261 17.55 5.67 -7.58
N ILE A 262 16.96 5.58 -8.75
CA ILE A 262 17.11 4.46 -9.67
C ILE A 262 17.80 4.89 -10.97
N ASN A 263 18.49 3.95 -11.59
CA ASN A 263 19.04 4.16 -12.92
C ASN A 263 17.93 4.00 -13.97
N GLN A 264 17.85 4.90 -14.95
CA GLN A 264 16.91 4.74 -16.07
C GLN A 264 17.34 3.65 -17.06
N GLU A 265 18.58 3.18 -16.95
CA GLU A 265 19.09 2.07 -17.76
C GLU A 265 18.91 0.74 -17.00
N THR A 266 18.99 -0.37 -17.74
CA THR A 266 18.69 -1.73 -17.24
C THR A 266 19.55 -2.21 -16.06
N LYS A 267 20.73 -1.60 -15.84
CA LYS A 267 21.64 -2.00 -14.77
C LYS A 267 21.41 -1.18 -13.52
N GLY A 268 21.12 -1.83 -12.42
CA GLY A 268 21.11 -1.21 -11.09
C GLY A 268 22.50 -0.72 -10.66
N PHE A 269 22.52 0.06 -9.61
CA PHE A 269 23.77 0.54 -9.00
C PHE A 269 24.41 -0.55 -8.14
N SER A 270 25.72 -0.69 -8.23
CA SER A 270 26.51 -1.51 -7.31
C SER A 270 27.84 -0.84 -7.04
N SER A 271 28.46 -1.13 -5.92
CA SER A 271 29.77 -0.56 -5.56
C SER A 271 30.83 -0.81 -6.63
N GLU A 272 30.73 -1.90 -7.35
CA GLU A 272 31.66 -2.26 -8.43
C GLU A 272 31.30 -1.55 -9.75
N SER A 273 30.03 -1.63 -10.17
CA SER A 273 29.58 -1.05 -11.44
C SER A 273 29.76 0.47 -11.49
N MET A 274 29.56 1.16 -10.34
CA MET A 274 29.69 2.61 -10.24
C MET A 274 31.06 3.19 -10.59
N ARG A 275 32.10 2.35 -10.65
CA ARG A 275 33.46 2.79 -11.03
C ARG A 275 33.60 3.07 -12.53
N THR A 276 32.86 2.35 -13.34
CA THR A 276 33.01 2.37 -14.81
C THR A 276 31.72 2.69 -15.54
N MET A 277 30.54 2.58 -14.86
CA MET A 277 29.27 2.81 -15.53
C MET A 277 29.07 4.28 -15.90
N THR A 278 28.30 4.47 -16.94
CA THR A 278 27.71 5.76 -17.32
C THR A 278 26.23 5.58 -17.53
N THR A 279 25.43 6.62 -17.37
CA THR A 279 24.00 6.62 -17.65
C THR A 279 23.55 7.95 -18.24
N HIS A 280 22.45 7.94 -18.99
CA HIS A 280 21.85 9.13 -19.56
C HIS A 280 20.76 9.73 -18.66
N GLY A 281 20.35 9.03 -17.62
CA GLY A 281 19.33 9.53 -16.70
C GLY A 281 19.19 8.71 -15.44
N VAL A 282 18.69 9.38 -14.42
CA VAL A 282 18.33 8.79 -13.14
C VAL A 282 16.97 9.31 -12.72
N THR A 283 16.22 8.50 -11.97
CA THR A 283 14.90 8.87 -11.43
C THR A 283 14.93 8.81 -9.92
N PHE A 284 14.51 9.89 -9.28
CA PHE A 284 14.12 9.90 -7.88
C PHE A 284 12.69 9.43 -7.78
N LEU A 285 12.40 8.43 -6.95
CA LEU A 285 11.10 7.80 -6.83
C LEU A 285 10.62 7.85 -5.39
N LEU A 286 9.46 8.46 -5.17
CA LEU A 286 8.74 8.52 -3.90
C LEU A 286 7.53 7.60 -3.95
N ASP A 287 7.45 6.67 -3.01
CA ASP A 287 6.32 5.76 -2.81
C ASP A 287 5.36 6.36 -1.77
N VAL A 288 4.33 7.08 -2.24
CA VAL A 288 3.48 7.94 -1.41
C VAL A 288 2.81 7.23 -0.23
N PRO A 289 2.20 6.03 -0.38
CA PRO A 289 1.56 5.35 0.73
C PRO A 289 2.55 4.80 1.77
N ARG A 290 3.81 4.64 1.42
CA ARG A 290 4.82 4.06 2.30
C ARG A 290 5.59 5.08 3.13
N VAL A 291 5.34 6.37 2.95
CA VAL A 291 6.12 7.45 3.56
C VAL A 291 5.22 8.41 4.34
N ALA A 292 5.56 8.65 5.59
CA ALA A 292 4.89 9.68 6.38
C ALA A 292 5.27 11.09 5.87
N ASN A 293 4.33 12.05 5.97
CA ASN A 293 4.57 13.44 5.55
C ASN A 293 5.11 13.57 4.11
N GLY A 294 4.45 12.89 3.18
CA GLY A 294 4.90 12.76 1.79
C GLY A 294 5.11 14.09 1.06
N ASP A 295 4.36 15.14 1.39
CA ASP A 295 4.52 16.50 0.86
C ASP A 295 5.89 17.11 1.21
N ARG A 296 6.33 16.90 2.47
CA ARG A 296 7.66 17.31 2.94
C ARG A 296 8.75 16.51 2.27
N VAL A 297 8.58 15.20 2.20
CA VAL A 297 9.55 14.29 1.57
C VAL A 297 9.66 14.57 0.07
N LEU A 298 8.54 14.83 -0.62
CA LEU A 298 8.55 15.27 -2.02
C LEU A 298 9.37 16.55 -2.20
N THR A 299 9.22 17.54 -1.31
CA THR A 299 9.99 18.78 -1.35
C THR A 299 11.48 18.50 -1.23
N GLN A 300 11.91 17.70 -0.25
CA GLN A 300 13.31 17.32 -0.06
C GLN A 300 13.86 16.54 -1.26
N MET A 301 13.07 15.63 -1.82
CA MET A 301 13.43 14.84 -3.00
C MET A 301 13.67 15.74 -4.22
N VAL A 302 12.76 16.67 -4.48
CA VAL A 302 12.88 17.63 -5.61
C VAL A 302 14.09 18.54 -5.45
N GLU A 303 14.35 19.05 -4.24
CA GLU A 303 15.55 19.86 -3.96
C GLU A 303 16.85 19.08 -4.18
N LEU A 304 16.87 17.79 -3.78
CA LEU A 304 18.02 16.95 -4.05
C LEU A 304 18.18 16.70 -5.55
N ALA A 305 17.09 16.39 -6.25
CA ALA A 305 17.11 16.18 -7.70
C ALA A 305 17.60 17.42 -8.47
N ARG A 306 17.25 18.63 -8.04
CA ARG A 306 17.81 19.90 -8.59
C ARG A 306 19.32 19.99 -8.41
N ARG A 307 19.82 19.68 -7.22
CA ARG A 307 21.29 19.65 -6.96
C ARG A 307 21.99 18.63 -7.84
N PHE A 308 21.37 17.47 -8.09
CA PHE A 308 21.92 16.48 -9.03
C PHE A 308 21.93 17.02 -10.46
N ALA A 309 20.84 17.63 -10.91
CA ALA A 309 20.75 18.22 -12.25
C ALA A 309 21.85 19.30 -12.47
N GLU A 310 22.04 20.20 -11.51
CA GLU A 310 23.08 21.22 -11.56
C GLU A 310 24.49 20.61 -11.58
N ALA A 311 24.77 19.71 -10.64
CA ALA A 311 26.10 19.09 -10.52
C ALA A 311 26.47 18.24 -11.74
N LEU A 312 25.49 17.59 -12.35
CA LEU A 312 25.68 16.69 -13.50
C LEU A 312 25.53 17.41 -14.85
N HIS A 313 25.20 18.70 -14.85
CA HIS A 313 24.84 19.47 -16.06
C HIS A 313 23.71 18.80 -16.84
N GLY A 314 22.71 18.28 -16.12
CA GLY A 314 21.50 17.66 -16.66
C GLY A 314 20.29 18.58 -16.56
N ALA A 315 19.14 18.07 -17.00
CA ALA A 315 17.86 18.74 -16.89
C ALA A 315 16.92 17.97 -15.92
N LEU A 316 16.21 18.72 -15.09
CA LEU A 316 15.12 18.18 -14.26
C LEU A 316 13.85 18.17 -15.09
N VAL A 317 13.25 16.97 -15.25
CA VAL A 317 12.08 16.80 -16.12
C VAL A 317 11.04 15.86 -15.46
N ASP A 318 9.79 16.00 -15.91
CA ASP A 318 8.71 15.05 -15.63
C ASP A 318 8.82 13.77 -16.48
N ASP A 319 7.88 12.83 -16.34
CA ASP A 319 7.83 11.59 -17.10
C ASP A 319 7.59 11.82 -18.62
N ASN A 320 7.06 12.98 -19.00
CA ASN A 320 6.89 13.40 -20.38
C ASN A 320 8.11 14.18 -20.94
N ARG A 321 9.22 14.20 -20.20
CA ARG A 321 10.45 14.94 -20.51
C ARG A 321 10.26 16.46 -20.60
N ARG A 322 9.24 17.02 -19.95
CA ARG A 322 9.03 18.46 -19.86
C ARG A 322 9.79 18.99 -18.65
N PRO A 323 10.37 20.21 -18.74
CA PRO A 323 11.06 20.82 -17.60
C PRO A 323 10.13 20.91 -16.38
N LEU A 324 10.59 20.41 -15.24
CA LEU A 324 9.84 20.39 -14.00
C LEU A 324 9.99 21.72 -13.27
N SER A 325 9.02 22.62 -13.45
CA SER A 325 8.97 23.92 -12.79
C SER A 325 8.32 23.83 -11.41
N GLU A 326 8.50 24.85 -10.57
CA GLU A 326 7.83 24.92 -9.25
C GLU A 326 6.30 24.92 -9.39
N SER A 327 5.78 25.60 -10.41
CA SER A 327 4.34 25.60 -10.70
C SER A 327 3.78 24.22 -11.08
N ALA A 328 4.60 23.34 -11.63
CA ALA A 328 4.22 21.96 -11.93
C ALA A 328 4.28 21.04 -10.69
N ILE A 329 5.12 21.35 -9.71
CA ILE A 329 5.28 20.55 -8.48
C ILE A 329 4.13 20.80 -7.49
N GLU A 330 3.61 22.02 -7.42
CA GLU A 330 2.58 22.38 -6.43
C GLU A 330 1.25 21.59 -6.56
N PRO A 331 0.71 21.31 -7.75
CA PRO A 331 -0.42 20.39 -7.90
C PRO A 331 -0.12 18.97 -7.40
N ILE A 332 1.09 18.47 -7.68
CA ILE A 332 1.53 17.14 -7.25
C ILE A 332 1.58 17.08 -5.71
N ARG A 333 2.15 18.10 -5.06
CA ARG A 333 2.19 18.20 -3.59
C ARG A 333 0.80 18.17 -2.98
N ARG A 334 -0.18 18.90 -3.55
CA ARG A 334 -1.57 18.88 -3.10
C ARG A 334 -2.22 17.50 -3.25
N GLN A 335 -1.94 16.79 -4.33
CA GLN A 335 -2.42 15.42 -4.51
C GLN A 335 -1.83 14.46 -3.46
N VAL A 336 -0.54 14.55 -3.15
CA VAL A 336 0.07 13.75 -2.08
C VAL A 336 -0.67 13.94 -0.77
N VAL A 337 -0.95 15.20 -0.39
CA VAL A 337 -1.71 15.51 0.83
C VAL A 337 -3.12 14.88 0.79
N GLN A 338 -3.81 14.94 -0.35
CA GLN A 338 -5.14 14.36 -0.51
C GLN A 338 -5.13 12.84 -0.34
N TYR A 339 -4.20 12.11 -0.96
CA TYR A 339 -4.06 10.66 -0.83
C TYR A 339 -3.73 10.26 0.60
N GLN A 340 -2.77 10.91 1.24
CA GLN A 340 -2.40 10.61 2.62
C GLN A 340 -3.51 10.97 3.61
N THR A 341 -4.28 12.01 3.35
CA THR A 341 -5.47 12.33 4.13
C THR A 341 -6.54 11.24 3.99
N ALA A 342 -6.81 10.75 2.77
CA ALA A 342 -7.74 9.65 2.54
C ALA A 342 -7.31 8.36 3.27
N MET A 343 -6.01 8.06 3.27
CA MET A 343 -5.45 6.94 4.02
C MET A 343 -5.64 7.11 5.54
N ALA A 344 -5.35 8.30 6.07
CA ALA A 344 -5.52 8.60 7.49
C ALA A 344 -6.99 8.47 7.94
N HIS A 345 -7.94 8.92 7.14
CA HIS A 345 -9.38 8.75 7.40
C HIS A 345 -9.81 7.28 7.48
N ARG A 346 -9.12 6.39 6.78
CA ARG A 346 -9.33 4.94 6.88
C ARG A 346 -8.49 4.28 7.97
N GLN A 347 -7.86 5.04 8.86
CA GLN A 347 -6.97 4.52 9.91
C GLN A 347 -5.77 3.71 9.38
N LEU A 348 -5.37 4.01 8.16
CA LEU A 348 -4.21 3.45 7.47
C LEU A 348 -3.22 4.57 7.12
N PRO A 349 -2.67 5.30 8.11
CA PRO A 349 -1.80 6.43 7.83
C PRO A 349 -0.59 6.00 7.00
N ALA A 350 -0.26 6.82 5.99
CA ALA A 350 0.89 6.58 5.13
C ALA A 350 2.19 6.50 5.95
N GLY A 351 3.07 5.56 5.61
CA GLY A 351 4.29 5.26 6.37
C GLY A 351 4.06 4.51 7.68
N GLY A 352 2.79 4.30 8.09
CA GLY A 352 2.46 3.50 9.27
C GLY A 352 2.63 1.99 9.04
N PRO A 353 2.70 1.18 10.11
CA PRO A 353 3.01 -0.25 10.01
C PRO A 353 2.01 -1.02 9.14
N LEU A 354 0.72 -0.68 9.17
CA LEU A 354 -0.29 -1.32 8.33
C LEU A 354 -0.14 -0.93 6.85
N ALA A 355 0.16 0.34 6.56
CA ALA A 355 0.41 0.81 5.21
C ALA A 355 1.67 0.15 4.61
N LEU A 356 2.75 0.02 5.38
CA LEU A 356 3.99 -0.64 4.94
C LEU A 356 3.75 -2.11 4.56
N ARG A 357 2.80 -2.79 5.22
CA ARG A 357 2.41 -4.17 4.90
C ARG A 357 1.54 -4.23 3.64
N LEU A 358 0.55 -3.35 3.50
CA LEU A 358 -0.37 -3.34 2.35
C LEU A 358 0.34 -3.00 1.04
N PHE A 359 1.31 -2.10 1.07
CA PHE A 359 2.04 -1.62 -0.10
C PHE A 359 3.46 -2.24 -0.22
N SER A 360 3.60 -3.49 0.24
CA SER A 360 4.84 -4.29 0.12
C SER A 360 4.94 -5.01 -1.22
#